data_7754d18afcf739dd231fd2f2b1027d48
#
_entry.id   7754d18afcf739dd231fd2f2b1027d48
#
_cell.length_a   1.000
_cell.length_b   1.000
_cell.length_c   1.000
_cell.angle_alpha   90.00
_cell.angle_beta   90.00
_cell.angle_gamma   90.00
#
_symmetry.space_group_name_H-M   'P 1'
#
loop_
_entity.id
_entity.type
_entity.pdbx_description
1 polymer ?
#
loop_
_entity_poly.entity_id
_entity_poly.type
_entity_poly.pdbx_seq_one_letter_code
_entity_poly.pdbx_strand_id
1 'polypeptide(L)'
;MIRVMLADDQALLRVSLSALLNTEPGMRVVGAAENGAEAVDLAVALRPDVVLMDVRMPGTNGIDATRKITEDPSVRVIILTSFDLDEYVFAGLHAGASGFLLKDSPPEDLLTAIRVVAAGEALLTPAATRRLIERFTATPLSPADRLPESTPSRKILATLTDRERDVLARVARGMSNAEIAADLVLATSTIKTHLTNLLAKTEARDRAQLVIFAYESGMTTAP
;
A
#
# COMPACT_ATOMS: atom_id res chain seq x y z
N MET A 1 -5.67 6.97 19.12
CA MET A 1 -7.01 6.75 18.49
C MET A 1 -6.81 6.92 17.00
N ILE A 2 -7.12 5.90 16.20
CA ILE A 2 -6.95 5.92 14.75
C ILE A 2 -8.09 6.71 14.12
N ARG A 3 -7.76 7.72 13.35
CA ARG A 3 -8.70 8.60 12.64
C ARG A 3 -8.92 8.06 11.23
N VAL A 4 -10.10 7.56 10.95
CA VAL A 4 -10.44 6.92 9.66
C VAL A 4 -11.35 7.85 8.86
N MET A 5 -11.06 8.02 7.58
CA MET A 5 -11.94 8.67 6.61
C MET A 5 -12.46 7.65 5.62
N LEU A 6 -13.72 7.80 5.21
CA LEU A 6 -14.36 6.93 4.22
C LEU A 6 -14.51 7.70 2.90
N ALA A 7 -14.26 7.05 1.77
CA ALA A 7 -14.54 7.60 0.45
C ALA A 7 -15.16 6.49 -0.42
N ASP A 8 -16.46 6.58 -0.66
CA ASP A 8 -17.25 5.59 -1.39
C ASP A 8 -18.52 6.27 -1.93
N ASP A 9 -18.97 5.97 -3.13
CA ASP A 9 -20.19 6.56 -3.69
C ASP A 9 -21.48 5.95 -3.10
N GLN A 10 -21.40 4.75 -2.49
CA GLN A 10 -22.52 4.04 -1.91
C GLN A 10 -22.85 4.53 -0.50
N ALA A 11 -23.89 5.34 -0.34
CA ALA A 11 -24.30 5.91 0.95
C ALA A 11 -24.54 4.86 2.05
N LEU A 12 -25.16 3.71 1.70
CA LEU A 12 -25.43 2.63 2.65
C LEU A 12 -24.13 2.01 3.20
N LEU A 13 -23.13 1.83 2.35
CA LEU A 13 -21.84 1.28 2.75
C LEU A 13 -21.10 2.26 3.67
N ARG A 14 -21.10 3.55 3.34
CA ARG A 14 -20.51 4.58 4.20
C ARG A 14 -21.14 4.60 5.59
N VAL A 15 -22.47 4.51 5.68
CA VAL A 15 -23.18 4.46 6.97
C VAL A 15 -22.84 3.19 7.74
N SER A 16 -22.83 2.03 7.08
CA SER A 16 -22.52 0.74 7.72
C SER A 16 -21.09 0.69 8.23
N LEU A 17 -20.11 1.11 7.43
CA LEU A 17 -18.71 1.18 7.84
C LEU A 17 -18.50 2.20 8.95
N SER A 18 -19.18 3.36 8.89
CA SER A 18 -19.11 4.36 9.97
C SER A 18 -19.63 3.81 11.30
N ALA A 19 -20.74 3.09 11.28
CA ALA A 19 -21.28 2.45 12.47
C ALA A 19 -20.31 1.42 13.05
N LEU A 20 -19.78 0.52 12.20
CA LEU A 20 -18.80 -0.49 12.60
C LEU A 20 -17.56 0.14 13.23
N LEU A 21 -16.94 1.09 12.55
CA LEU A 21 -15.67 1.69 12.99
C LEU A 21 -15.82 2.55 14.26
N ASN A 22 -16.95 3.23 14.43
CA ASN A 22 -17.20 4.03 15.63
C ASN A 22 -17.56 3.18 16.86
N THR A 23 -17.94 1.92 16.70
CA THR A 23 -18.13 0.99 17.83
C THR A 23 -16.83 0.30 18.25
N GLU A 24 -15.79 0.36 17.40
CA GLU A 24 -14.52 -0.30 17.65
C GLU A 24 -13.61 0.55 18.56
N PRO A 25 -13.14 -0.01 19.71
CA PRO A 25 -12.25 0.72 20.60
C PRO A 25 -10.96 1.16 19.89
N GLY A 26 -10.64 2.45 20.03
CA GLY A 26 -9.41 3.02 19.47
C GLY A 26 -9.52 3.49 18.02
N MET A 27 -10.70 3.43 17.41
CA MET A 27 -10.97 3.95 16.06
C MET A 27 -12.07 5.03 16.09
N ARG A 28 -12.04 5.94 15.12
CA ARG A 28 -13.08 6.94 14.92
C ARG A 28 -13.14 7.36 13.47
N VAL A 29 -14.35 7.40 12.90
CA VAL A 29 -14.59 8.02 11.60
C VAL A 29 -14.61 9.53 11.76
N VAL A 30 -13.75 10.22 11.02
CA VAL A 30 -13.58 11.68 11.08
C VAL A 30 -14.17 12.41 9.88
N GLY A 31 -14.50 11.70 8.80
CA GLY A 31 -15.12 12.24 7.60
C GLY A 31 -15.59 11.16 6.66
N ALA A 32 -16.49 11.53 5.74
CA ALA A 32 -16.98 10.66 4.70
C ALA A 32 -17.18 11.47 3.41
N ALA A 33 -16.66 10.97 2.29
CA ALA A 33 -16.73 11.56 0.96
C ALA A 33 -17.54 10.66 0.01
N GLU A 34 -18.21 11.27 -0.97
CA GLU A 34 -19.02 10.58 -1.98
C GLU A 34 -18.29 10.42 -3.33
N ASN A 35 -17.16 11.10 -3.49
CA ASN A 35 -16.35 11.09 -4.69
C ASN A 35 -14.89 11.42 -4.38
N GLY A 36 -14.01 11.19 -5.35
CA GLY A 36 -12.57 11.38 -5.15
C GLY A 36 -12.15 12.83 -4.94
N ALA A 37 -12.83 13.81 -5.53
CA ALA A 37 -12.49 15.22 -5.34
C ALA A 37 -12.77 15.66 -3.90
N GLU A 38 -13.95 15.34 -3.39
CA GLU A 38 -14.32 15.58 -1.99
C GLU A 38 -13.39 14.84 -1.02
N ALA A 39 -13.00 13.61 -1.38
CA ALA A 39 -12.04 12.84 -0.57
C ALA A 39 -10.68 13.54 -0.44
N VAL A 40 -10.18 14.15 -1.50
CA VAL A 40 -8.93 14.93 -1.46
C VAL A 40 -9.09 16.15 -0.55
N ASP A 41 -10.15 16.93 -0.72
CA ASP A 41 -10.39 18.14 0.08
C ASP A 41 -10.53 17.81 1.56
N LEU A 42 -11.31 16.78 1.89
CA LEU A 42 -11.49 16.31 3.26
C LEU A 42 -10.21 15.73 3.87
N ALA A 43 -9.39 15.01 3.10
CA ALA A 43 -8.12 14.48 3.60
C ALA A 43 -7.18 15.60 4.02
N VAL A 44 -7.08 16.68 3.24
CA VAL A 44 -6.29 17.87 3.58
C VAL A 44 -6.83 18.57 4.84
N ALA A 45 -8.15 18.73 4.94
CA ALA A 45 -8.78 19.44 6.06
C ALA A 45 -8.73 18.63 7.36
N LEU A 46 -8.97 17.32 7.29
CA LEU A 46 -9.15 16.47 8.47
C LEU A 46 -7.87 15.74 8.87
N ARG A 47 -6.90 15.57 7.97
CA ARG A 47 -5.66 14.80 8.20
C ARG A 47 -5.94 13.45 8.89
N PRO A 48 -6.66 12.54 8.23
CA PRO A 48 -6.92 11.21 8.78
C PRO A 48 -5.62 10.39 8.81
N ASP A 49 -5.54 9.42 9.72
CA ASP A 49 -4.44 8.45 9.72
C ASP A 49 -4.61 7.45 8.58
N VAL A 50 -5.85 7.05 8.30
CA VAL A 50 -6.20 6.07 7.25
C VAL A 50 -7.42 6.54 6.48
N VAL A 51 -7.36 6.42 5.16
CA VAL A 51 -8.50 6.59 4.24
C VAL A 51 -8.89 5.23 3.68
N LEU A 52 -10.15 4.85 3.83
CA LEU A 52 -10.75 3.74 3.08
C LEU A 52 -11.31 4.31 1.79
N MET A 53 -10.74 3.90 0.66
CA MET A 53 -10.99 4.51 -0.65
C MET A 53 -11.62 3.51 -1.61
N ASP A 54 -12.83 3.77 -2.08
CA ASP A 54 -13.35 3.04 -3.24
C ASP A 54 -12.64 3.45 -4.51
N VAL A 55 -12.45 2.50 -5.41
CA VAL A 55 -11.84 2.75 -6.72
C VAL A 55 -12.83 3.45 -7.65
N ARG A 56 -14.08 2.97 -7.68
CA ARG A 56 -15.09 3.42 -8.64
C ARG A 56 -16.02 4.46 -8.03
N MET A 57 -15.68 5.70 -8.23
CA MET A 57 -16.51 6.83 -7.82
C MET A 57 -16.75 7.78 -9.00
N PRO A 58 -17.88 8.50 -9.03
CA PRO A 58 -18.18 9.46 -10.09
C PRO A 58 -17.18 10.63 -10.08
N GLY A 59 -16.85 11.14 -11.26
CA GLY A 59 -15.91 12.24 -11.44
C GLY A 59 -14.46 11.81 -11.24
N THR A 60 -13.82 12.23 -10.16
CA THR A 60 -12.48 11.79 -9.81
C THR A 60 -12.53 10.38 -9.23
N ASN A 61 -11.89 9.42 -9.89
CA ASN A 61 -11.81 8.04 -9.39
C ASN A 61 -10.89 7.93 -8.16
N GLY A 62 -11.01 6.81 -7.43
CA GLY A 62 -10.25 6.60 -6.19
C GLY A 62 -8.74 6.46 -6.40
N ILE A 63 -8.27 6.01 -7.55
CA ILE A 63 -6.82 5.91 -7.85
C ILE A 63 -6.20 7.31 -7.97
N ASP A 64 -6.87 8.21 -8.72
CA ASP A 64 -6.38 9.59 -8.88
C ASP A 64 -6.49 10.39 -7.58
N ALA A 65 -7.54 10.14 -6.78
CA ALA A 65 -7.67 10.69 -5.44
C ALA A 65 -6.56 10.17 -4.52
N THR A 66 -6.27 8.86 -4.54
CA THR A 66 -5.19 8.25 -3.77
C THR A 66 -3.86 8.93 -4.08
N ARG A 67 -3.51 9.12 -5.34
CA ARG A 67 -2.24 9.78 -5.74
C ARG A 67 -2.08 11.16 -5.10
N LYS A 68 -3.15 11.96 -5.09
CA LYS A 68 -3.12 13.30 -4.47
C LYS A 68 -3.05 13.26 -2.94
N ILE A 69 -3.84 12.39 -2.32
CA ILE A 69 -3.88 12.25 -0.85
C ILE A 69 -2.53 11.76 -0.33
N THR A 70 -1.88 10.87 -1.07
CA THR A 70 -0.61 10.29 -0.68
C THR A 70 0.60 11.19 -0.92
N GLU A 71 0.43 12.39 -1.46
CA GLU A 71 1.45 13.45 -1.41
C GLU A 71 1.75 13.86 0.05
N ASP A 72 0.77 13.76 0.96
CA ASP A 72 1.02 13.84 2.40
C ASP A 72 1.46 12.45 2.94
N PRO A 73 2.72 12.29 3.36
CA PRO A 73 3.22 11.00 3.83
C PRO A 73 2.61 10.54 5.16
N SER A 74 1.90 11.41 5.87
CA SER A 74 1.23 11.06 7.12
C SER A 74 -0.11 10.34 6.91
N VAL A 75 -0.73 10.50 5.73
CA VAL A 75 -2.01 9.90 5.39
C VAL A 75 -1.80 8.59 4.62
N ARG A 76 -2.40 7.51 5.06
CA ARG A 76 -2.34 6.21 4.40
C ARG A 76 -3.66 5.85 3.75
N VAL A 77 -3.61 5.16 2.64
CA VAL A 77 -4.81 4.78 1.89
C VAL A 77 -4.92 3.26 1.79
N ILE A 78 -6.07 2.72 2.17
CA ILE A 78 -6.48 1.35 1.90
C ILE A 78 -7.54 1.41 0.80
N ILE A 79 -7.29 0.75 -0.31
CA ILE A 79 -8.27 0.66 -1.39
C ILE A 79 -9.28 -0.43 -1.08
N LEU A 80 -10.57 -0.09 -1.18
CA LEU A 80 -11.69 -1.02 -1.14
C LEU A 80 -12.19 -1.27 -2.56
N THR A 81 -12.34 -2.54 -2.94
CA THR A 81 -12.84 -2.90 -4.28
C THR A 81 -13.83 -4.06 -4.20
N SER A 82 -14.82 -4.07 -5.09
CA SER A 82 -15.83 -5.13 -5.15
C SER A 82 -15.41 -6.31 -6.02
N PHE A 83 -14.57 -6.10 -7.06
CA PHE A 83 -14.18 -7.10 -8.05
C PHE A 83 -12.85 -6.74 -8.72
N ASP A 84 -12.20 -7.76 -9.32
CA ASP A 84 -10.96 -7.67 -10.12
C ASP A 84 -9.83 -6.87 -9.46
N LEU A 85 -9.25 -7.51 -8.45
CA LEU A 85 -8.05 -7.02 -7.77
C LEU A 85 -6.91 -6.71 -8.74
N ASP A 86 -6.83 -7.39 -9.88
CA ASP A 86 -5.62 -7.41 -10.70
C ASP A 86 -5.36 -6.09 -11.44
N GLU A 87 -6.41 -5.42 -11.95
CA GLU A 87 -6.23 -4.16 -12.69
C GLU A 87 -5.97 -2.97 -11.76
N TYR A 88 -6.69 -2.92 -10.64
CA TYR A 88 -6.65 -1.78 -9.72
C TYR A 88 -5.55 -1.88 -8.66
N VAL A 89 -5.09 -3.09 -8.31
CA VAL A 89 -4.02 -3.29 -7.33
C VAL A 89 -2.75 -2.58 -7.79
N PHE A 90 -2.34 -2.79 -9.04
CA PHE A 90 -1.15 -2.16 -9.59
C PHE A 90 -1.26 -0.63 -9.61
N ALA A 91 -2.34 -0.11 -10.21
CA ALA A 91 -2.56 1.33 -10.31
C ALA A 91 -2.66 2.00 -8.93
N GLY A 92 -3.31 1.35 -7.97
CA GLY A 92 -3.45 1.86 -6.61
C GLY A 92 -2.13 1.89 -5.85
N LEU A 93 -1.32 0.85 -5.98
CA LEU A 93 0.01 0.82 -5.36
C LEU A 93 0.93 1.89 -5.94
N HIS A 94 0.94 2.07 -7.27
CA HIS A 94 1.65 3.18 -7.92
C HIS A 94 1.11 4.56 -7.53
N ALA A 95 -0.17 4.64 -7.18
CA ALA A 95 -0.75 5.85 -6.62
C ALA A 95 -0.40 6.07 -5.13
N GLY A 96 0.31 5.14 -4.49
CA GLY A 96 0.76 5.24 -3.11
C GLY A 96 -0.15 4.55 -2.09
N ALA A 97 -1.08 3.68 -2.50
CA ALA A 97 -1.89 2.91 -1.55
C ALA A 97 -1.02 1.99 -0.68
N SER A 98 -1.36 1.91 0.61
CA SER A 98 -0.69 1.08 1.61
C SER A 98 -1.33 -0.30 1.78
N GLY A 99 -2.51 -0.52 1.20
CA GLY A 99 -3.22 -1.79 1.29
C GLY A 99 -4.42 -1.88 0.38
N PHE A 100 -4.93 -3.13 0.27
CA PHE A 100 -6.13 -3.49 -0.50
C PHE A 100 -7.01 -4.44 0.28
N LEU A 101 -8.30 -4.24 0.18
CA LEU A 101 -9.33 -5.13 0.71
C LEU A 101 -10.49 -5.23 -0.26
N LEU A 102 -11.14 -6.39 -0.22
CA LEU A 102 -12.44 -6.56 -0.86
C LEU A 102 -13.53 -5.93 0.01
N LYS A 103 -14.53 -5.31 -0.62
CA LYS A 103 -15.70 -4.73 0.08
C LYS A 103 -16.53 -5.77 0.84
N ASP A 104 -16.44 -7.03 0.43
CA ASP A 104 -17.09 -8.19 1.04
C ASP A 104 -16.20 -8.93 2.06
N SER A 105 -15.01 -8.38 2.37
CA SER A 105 -14.16 -8.94 3.41
C SER A 105 -14.84 -8.94 4.76
N PRO A 106 -14.58 -9.95 5.61
CA PRO A 106 -15.06 -9.97 6.98
C PRO A 106 -14.72 -8.68 7.74
N PRO A 107 -15.62 -8.16 8.58
CA PRO A 107 -15.36 -6.95 9.36
C PRO A 107 -14.05 -6.98 10.17
N GLU A 108 -13.67 -8.13 10.71
CA GLU A 108 -12.42 -8.35 11.46
C GLU A 108 -11.17 -8.14 10.60
N ASP A 109 -11.23 -8.51 9.33
CA ASP A 109 -10.12 -8.30 8.38
C ASP A 109 -9.95 -6.80 8.09
N LEU A 110 -11.06 -6.06 7.93
CA LEU A 110 -11.04 -4.61 7.75
C LEU A 110 -10.45 -3.90 8.99
N LEU A 111 -10.90 -4.27 10.18
CA LEU A 111 -10.39 -3.69 11.42
C LEU A 111 -8.90 -3.97 11.62
N THR A 112 -8.47 -5.18 11.30
CA THR A 112 -7.06 -5.58 11.34
C THR A 112 -6.23 -4.79 10.34
N ALA A 113 -6.73 -4.65 9.10
CA ALA A 113 -6.11 -3.87 8.05
C ALA A 113 -5.86 -2.42 8.47
N ILE A 114 -6.87 -1.77 9.04
CA ILE A 114 -6.77 -0.39 9.50
C ILE A 114 -5.69 -0.27 10.58
N ARG A 115 -5.62 -1.21 11.54
CA ARG A 115 -4.59 -1.18 12.60
C ARG A 115 -3.19 -1.35 12.04
N VAL A 116 -3.01 -2.32 11.15
CA VAL A 116 -1.72 -2.62 10.50
C VAL A 116 -1.23 -1.42 9.70
N VAL A 117 -2.09 -0.86 8.86
CA VAL A 117 -1.75 0.29 8.02
C VAL A 117 -1.50 1.55 8.87
N ALA A 118 -2.30 1.81 9.90
CA ALA A 118 -2.09 2.93 10.81
C ALA A 118 -0.74 2.81 11.57
N ALA A 119 -0.28 1.60 11.84
CA ALA A 119 1.02 1.34 12.46
C ALA A 119 2.21 1.54 11.48
N GLY A 120 1.95 1.86 10.20
CA GLY A 120 2.99 2.04 9.18
C GLY A 120 3.43 0.75 8.50
N GLU A 121 2.74 -0.34 8.77
CA GLU A 121 2.95 -1.60 8.06
C GLU A 121 2.00 -1.63 6.84
N ALA A 122 2.47 -2.14 5.69
CA ALA A 122 1.59 -2.32 4.54
C ALA A 122 0.79 -3.61 4.66
N LEU A 123 -0.48 -3.55 4.36
CA LEU A 123 -1.32 -4.73 4.26
C LEU A 123 -1.27 -5.27 2.83
N LEU A 124 -0.19 -5.93 2.51
CA LEU A 124 -0.13 -6.81 1.35
C LEU A 124 -0.23 -8.24 1.85
N THR A 125 -1.37 -8.87 1.62
CA THR A 125 -1.45 -10.33 1.84
C THR A 125 -0.46 -11.03 0.91
N PRO A 126 0.09 -12.18 1.30
CA PRO A 126 0.97 -12.96 0.39
C PRO A 126 0.32 -13.26 -0.96
N ALA A 127 -1.02 -13.38 -1.00
CA ALA A 127 -1.78 -13.55 -2.23
C ALA A 127 -1.79 -12.27 -3.08
N ALA A 128 -2.04 -11.10 -2.49
CA ALA A 128 -1.99 -9.81 -3.19
C ALA A 128 -0.57 -9.49 -3.68
N THR A 129 0.45 -9.79 -2.87
CA THR A 129 1.85 -9.64 -3.27
C THR A 129 2.20 -10.56 -4.44
N ARG A 130 1.79 -11.83 -4.43
CA ARG A 130 2.01 -12.76 -5.55
C ARG A 130 1.34 -12.28 -6.83
N ARG A 131 0.09 -11.85 -6.79
CA ARG A 131 -0.62 -11.29 -7.95
C ARG A 131 0.05 -10.03 -8.49
N LEU A 132 0.54 -9.17 -7.60
CA LEU A 132 1.33 -8.01 -7.99
C LEU A 132 2.58 -8.45 -8.75
N ILE A 133 3.29 -9.44 -8.23
CA ILE A 133 4.48 -10.05 -8.86
C ILE A 133 4.14 -10.62 -10.24
N GLU A 134 3.10 -11.44 -10.33
CA GLU A 134 2.65 -12.06 -11.58
C GLU A 134 2.35 -11.01 -12.65
N ARG A 135 1.76 -9.89 -12.28
CA ARG A 135 1.47 -8.80 -13.22
C ARG A 135 2.72 -8.03 -13.65
N PHE A 136 3.64 -7.75 -12.75
CA PHE A 136 4.95 -7.20 -13.13
C PHE A 136 5.71 -8.13 -14.10
N THR A 137 5.51 -9.43 -13.94
CA THR A 137 6.20 -10.44 -14.77
C THR A 137 5.45 -10.74 -16.07
N ALA A 138 4.13 -10.60 -16.11
CA ALA A 138 3.29 -10.88 -17.28
C ALA A 138 3.28 -9.75 -18.31
N THR A 139 3.66 -8.52 -17.93
CA THR A 139 3.84 -7.43 -18.88
C THR A 139 5.30 -7.48 -19.36
N PRO A 140 5.58 -8.02 -20.56
CA PRO A 140 6.94 -7.95 -21.11
C PRO A 140 7.25 -6.47 -21.26
N LEU A 141 8.20 -5.96 -20.49
CA LEU A 141 8.76 -4.64 -20.77
C LEU A 141 9.27 -4.72 -22.21
N SER A 142 8.61 -4.00 -23.12
CA SER A 142 9.13 -3.78 -24.46
C SER A 142 10.58 -3.32 -24.33
N PRO A 143 11.49 -3.66 -25.25
CA PRO A 143 12.85 -3.12 -25.26
C PRO A 143 12.89 -1.59 -25.15
N ALA A 144 11.80 -0.91 -25.53
CA ALA A 144 11.61 0.54 -25.39
C ALA A 144 11.19 0.95 -23.94
N ASP A 145 10.59 0.04 -23.17
CA ASP A 145 10.15 0.26 -21.78
C ASP A 145 11.22 -0.19 -20.75
N ARG A 146 12.36 -0.68 -21.22
CA ARG A 146 13.52 -0.89 -20.34
C ARG A 146 13.91 0.49 -19.82
N LEU A 147 13.59 0.72 -18.54
CA LEU A 147 13.95 1.95 -17.85
C LEU A 147 15.41 2.28 -18.12
N PRO A 148 15.75 3.53 -18.49
CA PRO A 148 17.13 3.94 -18.72
C PRO A 148 18.01 3.52 -17.54
N GLU A 149 19.27 3.17 -17.79
CA GLU A 149 20.23 2.77 -16.75
C GLU A 149 20.41 3.84 -15.64
N SER A 150 19.91 5.05 -15.87
CA SER A 150 20.01 6.21 -14.98
C SER A 150 18.73 6.52 -14.19
N THR A 151 17.80 5.58 -13.98
CA THR A 151 16.61 5.86 -13.16
C THR A 151 17.00 6.18 -11.72
N PRO A 152 16.29 7.11 -11.04
CA PRO A 152 16.53 7.42 -9.63
C PRO A 152 16.56 6.17 -8.74
N SER A 153 15.62 5.24 -8.95
CA SER A 153 15.51 3.99 -8.20
C SER A 153 16.76 3.11 -8.31
N ARG A 154 17.40 3.03 -9.49
CA ARG A 154 18.66 2.30 -9.67
C ARG A 154 19.85 2.94 -8.95
N LYS A 155 19.91 4.28 -8.91
CA LYS A 155 20.94 4.98 -8.15
C LYS A 155 20.82 4.70 -6.66
N ILE A 156 19.60 4.74 -6.14
CA ILE A 156 19.31 4.40 -4.74
C ILE A 156 19.65 2.93 -4.46
N LEU A 157 19.27 2.00 -5.36
CA LEU A 157 19.62 0.59 -5.23
C LEU A 157 21.12 0.36 -5.11
N ALA A 158 21.95 1.14 -5.80
CA ALA A 158 23.39 1.06 -5.72
C ALA A 158 23.94 1.49 -4.34
N THR A 159 23.21 2.29 -3.56
CA THR A 159 23.61 2.73 -2.21
C THR A 159 23.25 1.74 -1.11
N LEU A 160 22.40 0.75 -1.41
CA LEU A 160 22.02 -0.26 -0.43
C LEU A 160 23.17 -1.22 -0.15
N THR A 161 23.34 -1.57 1.13
CA THR A 161 24.27 -2.63 1.54
C THR A 161 23.80 -3.98 1.03
N ASP A 162 24.69 -4.96 0.95
CA ASP A 162 24.35 -6.32 0.52
C ASP A 162 23.24 -6.92 1.40
N ARG A 163 23.26 -6.63 2.71
CA ARG A 163 22.23 -7.10 3.63
C ARG A 163 20.86 -6.45 3.40
N GLU A 164 20.84 -5.18 3.10
CA GLU A 164 19.60 -4.46 2.75
C GLU A 164 19.05 -4.98 1.42
N ARG A 165 19.90 -5.27 0.45
CA ARG A 165 19.48 -5.90 -0.81
C ARG A 165 18.91 -7.30 -0.58
N ASP A 166 19.54 -8.12 0.27
CA ASP A 166 19.05 -9.44 0.67
C ASP A 166 17.64 -9.38 1.27
N VAL A 167 17.41 -8.42 2.17
CA VAL A 167 16.09 -8.21 2.79
C VAL A 167 15.09 -7.70 1.76
N LEU A 168 15.46 -6.70 0.94
CA LEU A 168 14.59 -6.13 -0.09
C LEU A 168 14.15 -7.20 -1.11
N ALA A 169 15.05 -8.09 -1.55
CA ALA A 169 14.73 -9.19 -2.47
C ALA A 169 13.64 -10.12 -1.90
N ARG A 170 13.67 -10.37 -0.60
CA ARG A 170 12.69 -11.23 0.09
C ARG A 170 11.36 -10.50 0.32
N VAL A 171 11.42 -9.21 0.61
CA VAL A 171 10.23 -8.33 0.64
C VAL A 171 9.51 -8.37 -0.71
N ALA A 172 10.27 -8.26 -1.80
CA ALA A 172 9.73 -8.32 -3.15
C ALA A 172 9.12 -9.69 -3.52
N ARG A 173 9.50 -10.77 -2.81
CA ARG A 173 8.87 -12.10 -2.92
C ARG A 173 7.64 -12.26 -2.02
N GLY A 174 7.25 -11.23 -1.27
CA GLY A 174 6.10 -11.26 -0.37
C GLY A 174 6.34 -11.98 0.96
N MET A 175 7.60 -12.29 1.32
CA MET A 175 7.91 -12.99 2.58
C MET A 175 7.62 -12.09 3.80
N SER A 176 7.02 -12.62 4.83
CA SER A 176 6.84 -11.94 6.12
C SER A 176 8.17 -11.70 6.84
N ASN A 177 8.19 -10.82 7.84
CA ASN A 177 9.40 -10.58 8.63
C ASN A 177 9.92 -11.84 9.33
N ALA A 178 9.02 -12.75 9.74
CA ALA A 178 9.39 -14.03 10.36
C ALA A 178 10.04 -14.98 9.34
N GLU A 179 9.47 -15.07 8.13
CA GLU A 179 10.03 -15.89 7.04
C GLU A 179 11.39 -15.35 6.59
N ILE A 180 11.55 -14.03 6.45
CA ILE A 180 12.83 -13.38 6.11
C ILE A 180 13.87 -13.66 7.21
N ALA A 181 13.47 -13.56 8.49
CA ALA A 181 14.34 -13.83 9.60
C ALA A 181 14.83 -15.28 9.62
N ALA A 182 13.93 -16.24 9.37
CA ALA A 182 14.27 -17.65 9.26
C ALA A 182 15.21 -17.93 8.09
N ASP A 183 14.92 -17.40 6.90
CA ASP A 183 15.72 -17.62 5.69
C ASP A 183 17.13 -17.00 5.77
N LEU A 184 17.26 -15.85 6.43
CA LEU A 184 18.53 -15.15 6.62
C LEU A 184 19.27 -15.53 7.92
N VAL A 185 18.69 -16.42 8.73
CA VAL A 185 19.21 -16.83 10.05
C VAL A 185 19.47 -15.61 10.95
N LEU A 186 18.45 -14.75 11.07
CA LEU A 186 18.49 -13.52 11.88
C LEU A 186 17.33 -13.47 12.89
N ALA A 187 17.43 -12.57 13.86
CA ALA A 187 16.30 -12.23 14.70
C ALA A 187 15.29 -11.34 13.94
N THR A 188 13.99 -11.51 14.21
CA THR A 188 12.93 -10.68 13.60
C THR A 188 13.12 -9.18 13.91
N SER A 189 13.67 -8.84 15.08
CA SER A 189 14.04 -7.46 15.44
C SER A 189 15.08 -6.86 14.49
N THR A 190 16.06 -7.66 14.06
CA THR A 190 17.08 -7.25 13.10
C THR A 190 16.46 -6.98 11.72
N ILE A 191 15.51 -7.81 11.28
CA ILE A 191 14.77 -7.57 10.04
C ILE A 191 13.98 -6.26 10.11
N LYS A 192 13.31 -5.98 11.24
CA LYS A 192 12.61 -4.69 11.44
C LYS A 192 13.55 -3.50 11.29
N THR A 193 14.76 -3.58 11.84
CA THR A 193 15.79 -2.53 11.69
C THR A 193 16.19 -2.34 10.22
N HIS A 194 16.45 -3.44 9.49
CA HIS A 194 16.77 -3.35 8.06
C HIS A 194 15.62 -2.75 7.25
N LEU A 195 14.37 -3.10 7.56
CA LEU A 195 13.20 -2.51 6.91
C LEU A 195 13.09 -1.01 7.16
N THR A 196 13.30 -0.56 8.40
CA THR A 196 13.31 0.87 8.74
C THR A 196 14.38 1.62 7.94
N ASN A 197 15.59 1.05 7.82
CA ASN A 197 16.67 1.65 7.03
C ASN A 197 16.34 1.66 5.54
N LEU A 198 15.73 0.59 5.02
CA LEU A 198 15.30 0.50 3.62
C LEU A 198 14.25 1.58 3.32
N LEU A 199 13.21 1.71 4.14
CA LEU A 199 12.17 2.73 3.98
C LEU A 199 12.80 4.13 3.92
N ALA A 200 13.73 4.43 4.84
CA ALA A 200 14.41 5.73 4.88
C ALA A 200 15.29 5.99 3.64
N LYS A 201 16.05 4.98 3.17
CA LYS A 201 16.95 5.13 2.03
C LYS A 201 16.24 5.21 0.69
N THR A 202 15.12 4.49 0.56
CA THR A 202 14.33 4.43 -0.68
C THR A 202 13.24 5.49 -0.72
N GLU A 203 13.05 6.25 0.36
CA GLU A 203 11.93 7.17 0.56
C GLU A 203 10.56 6.48 0.43
N ALA A 204 10.55 5.15 0.59
CA ALA A 204 9.33 4.37 0.56
C ALA A 204 8.56 4.57 1.87
N ARG A 205 7.25 4.77 1.78
CA ARG A 205 6.37 5.09 2.92
C ARG A 205 6.03 3.86 3.75
N ASP A 206 6.00 2.71 3.10
CA ASP A 206 5.64 1.43 3.69
C ASP A 206 6.21 0.27 2.88
N ARG A 207 5.92 -0.95 3.34
CA ARG A 207 6.38 -2.18 2.72
C ARG A 207 5.87 -2.37 1.28
N ALA A 208 4.66 -1.88 0.96
CA ALA A 208 4.10 -2.00 -0.38
C ALA A 208 4.94 -1.19 -1.37
N GLN A 209 5.34 0.00 -0.96
CA GLN A 209 6.21 0.87 -1.76
C GLN A 209 7.64 0.28 -1.91
N LEU A 210 8.14 -0.48 -0.93
CA LEU A 210 9.39 -1.23 -1.08
C LEU A 210 9.29 -2.32 -2.16
N VAL A 211 8.15 -3.00 -2.26
CA VAL A 211 7.91 -3.99 -3.33
C VAL A 211 7.98 -3.30 -4.69
N ILE A 212 7.24 -2.19 -4.87
CA ILE A 212 7.27 -1.41 -6.12
C ILE A 212 8.70 -0.96 -6.44
N PHE A 213 9.40 -0.37 -5.48
CA PHE A 213 10.78 0.07 -5.65
C PHE A 213 11.70 -1.06 -6.13
N ALA A 214 11.56 -2.27 -5.56
CA ALA A 214 12.38 -3.42 -5.97
C ALA A 214 12.16 -3.79 -7.44
N TYR A 215 10.91 -3.71 -7.92
CA TYR A 215 10.59 -3.97 -9.34
C TYR A 215 11.06 -2.83 -10.26
N GLU A 216 10.78 -1.58 -9.92
CA GLU A 216 11.21 -0.41 -10.71
C GLU A 216 12.73 -0.27 -10.80
N SER A 217 13.45 -0.67 -9.75
CA SER A 217 14.90 -0.66 -9.75
C SER A 217 15.54 -1.80 -10.58
N GLY A 218 14.72 -2.76 -11.05
CA GLY A 218 15.17 -3.93 -11.80
C GLY A 218 15.90 -4.96 -10.93
N MET A 219 15.71 -4.91 -9.60
CA MET A 219 16.30 -5.88 -8.68
C MET A 219 15.68 -7.27 -8.80
N THR A 220 14.41 -7.33 -9.13
CA THR A 220 13.69 -8.57 -9.40
C THR A 220 13.43 -8.66 -10.90
N THR A 221 14.13 -9.54 -11.58
CA THR A 221 13.70 -10.08 -12.86
C THR A 221 12.77 -11.24 -12.58
N ALA A 222 11.70 -11.36 -13.39
CA ALA A 222 10.83 -12.53 -13.35
C ALA A 222 11.65 -13.83 -13.39
N PRO A 223 11.21 -14.89 -12.68
CA PRO A 223 11.80 -16.19 -12.83
C PRO A 223 11.68 -16.72 -14.26
#